data_745ddf4424618dea3042c754092a34e3
#
_entry.id   745ddf4424618dea3042c754092a34e3
#
_cell.length_a   1.000
_cell.length_b   1.000
_cell.length_c   1.000
_cell.angle_alpha   90.00
_cell.angle_beta   90.00
_cell.angle_gamma   90.00
#
_symmetry.space_group_name_H-M   'P 1'
#
loop_
_entity.id
_entity.type
_entity.pdbx_description
1 polymer ?
#
loop_
_entity_poly.entity_id
_entity_poly.type
_entity_poly.pdbx_seq_one_letter_code
_entity_poly.pdbx_strand_id
1 'polypeptide(L)'
;MLRLVGVLDVVSAPKLARCIEEVLAQARPPVTLDLGGLTFVDSAGVSVLIKAKRDAEANGRALVLRRPPEQVERVFALVGLGDWLAIEG
;
A
#
# COMPACT_ATOMS: atom_id res chain seq x y z
N MET A 1 -11.13 -6.01 2.49
CA MET A 1 -10.29 -5.40 1.45
C MET A 1 -10.54 -3.90 1.37
N LEU A 2 -9.50 -3.12 1.29
CA LEU A 2 -9.61 -1.67 1.12
C LEU A 2 -9.17 -1.30 -0.30
N ARG A 3 -10.06 -0.68 -1.05
CA ARG A 3 -9.76 -0.24 -2.40
C ARG A 3 -9.39 1.25 -2.41
N LEU A 4 -8.23 1.56 -2.96
CA LEU A 4 -7.76 2.94 -3.11
C LEU A 4 -8.07 3.43 -4.52
N VAL A 5 -8.65 4.64 -4.60
CA VAL A 5 -9.09 5.22 -5.86
C VAL A 5 -8.59 6.66 -5.97
N GLY A 6 -8.16 7.05 -7.16
CA GLY A 6 -7.80 8.42 -7.46
C GLY A 6 -6.31 8.70 -7.32
N VAL A 7 -5.98 9.83 -6.71
CA VAL A 7 -4.61 10.34 -6.62
C VAL A 7 -4.05 10.10 -5.22
N LEU A 8 -2.86 9.53 -5.15
CA LEU A 8 -2.12 9.34 -3.92
C LEU A 8 -0.86 10.21 -3.96
N ASP A 9 -0.91 11.35 -3.29
CA ASP A 9 0.15 12.35 -3.30
C ASP A 9 0.47 12.83 -1.87
N VAL A 10 1.31 13.86 -1.77
CA VAL A 10 1.72 14.42 -0.48
C VAL A 10 0.54 14.92 0.36
N VAL A 11 -0.54 15.34 -0.29
CA VAL A 11 -1.74 15.85 0.41
C VAL A 11 -2.59 14.69 0.95
N SER A 12 -2.79 13.65 0.14
CA SER A 12 -3.63 12.51 0.51
C SER A 12 -2.89 11.44 1.32
N ALA A 13 -1.55 11.41 1.28
CA ALA A 13 -0.75 10.40 1.95
C ALA A 13 -1.02 10.29 3.47
N PRO A 14 -1.10 11.40 4.25
CA PRO A 14 -1.41 11.29 5.67
C PRO A 14 -2.79 10.70 5.96
N LYS A 15 -3.75 10.98 5.11
CA LYS A 15 -5.10 10.43 5.22
C LYS A 15 -5.10 8.93 4.99
N LEU A 16 -4.38 8.50 3.97
CA LEU A 16 -4.22 7.08 3.68
C LEU A 16 -3.52 6.35 4.82
N ALA A 17 -2.46 6.92 5.36
CA ALA A 17 -1.73 6.32 6.48
C ALA A 17 -2.66 6.03 7.65
N ARG A 18 -3.51 6.99 8.02
CA ARG A 18 -4.50 6.80 9.10
C ARG A 18 -5.53 5.74 8.76
N CYS A 19 -6.00 5.74 7.54
CA CYS A 19 -6.99 4.76 7.07
C CYS A 19 -6.44 3.35 7.17
N ILE A 20 -5.21 3.14 6.75
CA ILE A 20 -4.55 1.84 6.82
C ILE A 20 -4.36 1.42 8.28
N GLU A 21 -3.93 2.32 9.16
CA GLU A 21 -3.76 2.02 10.57
C GLU A 21 -5.08 1.56 11.20
N GLU A 22 -6.18 2.24 10.91
CA GLU A 22 -7.49 1.86 11.41
C GLU A 22 -7.94 0.50 10.91
N VAL A 23 -7.73 0.22 9.63
CA VAL A 23 -8.09 -1.07 9.05
C VAL A 23 -7.25 -2.19 9.68
N LEU A 24 -5.95 -1.97 9.83
CA LEU A 24 -5.06 -2.97 10.45
C LEU A 24 -5.41 -3.24 11.91
N ALA A 25 -5.91 -2.21 12.62
CA ALA A 25 -6.30 -2.37 14.02
C ALA A 25 -7.59 -3.17 14.20
N GLN A 26 -8.50 -3.14 13.23
CA GLN A 26 -9.83 -3.70 13.35
C GLN A 26 -10.06 -4.96 12.53
N ALA A 27 -9.40 -5.08 11.39
CA ALA A 27 -9.61 -6.20 10.48
C ALA A 27 -8.75 -7.39 10.86
N ARG A 28 -9.23 -8.59 10.55
CA ARG A 28 -8.43 -9.81 10.69
C ARG A 28 -7.45 -9.91 9.54
N PRO A 29 -6.19 -10.27 9.79
CA PRO A 29 -5.25 -10.56 8.70
C PRO A 29 -5.72 -11.76 7.87
N PRO A 30 -5.41 -11.81 6.57
CA PRO A 30 -4.67 -10.79 5.84
C PRO A 30 -5.51 -9.58 5.47
N VAL A 31 -4.91 -8.41 5.50
CA VAL A 31 -5.53 -7.18 5.02
C VAL A 31 -5.04 -6.92 3.61
N THR A 32 -5.95 -6.69 2.69
CA THR A 32 -5.61 -6.45 1.28
C THR A 32 -5.91 -5.01 0.91
N LEU A 33 -4.91 -4.33 0.33
CA LEU A 33 -5.07 -3.03 -0.28
C LEU A 33 -5.10 -3.20 -1.79
N ASP A 34 -6.23 -2.86 -2.40
CA ASP A 34 -6.37 -2.89 -3.86
C ASP A 34 -5.96 -1.54 -4.42
N LEU A 35 -4.87 -1.51 -5.14
CA LEU A 35 -4.29 -0.29 -5.72
C LEU A 35 -4.74 -0.04 -7.15
N GLY A 36 -5.57 -0.91 -7.69
CA GLY A 36 -5.97 -0.85 -9.11
C GLY A 36 -6.77 0.38 -9.51
N GLY A 37 -7.34 1.09 -8.54
CA GLY A 37 -8.09 2.33 -8.80
C GLY A 37 -7.26 3.60 -8.75
N LEU A 38 -5.97 3.50 -8.43
CA LEU A 38 -5.09 4.67 -8.37
C LEU A 38 -4.70 5.14 -9.77
N THR A 39 -4.88 6.41 -10.03
CA THR A 39 -4.55 7.03 -11.31
C THR A 39 -3.21 7.75 -11.28
N PHE A 40 -2.74 8.13 -10.10
CA PHE A 40 -1.45 8.77 -9.91
C PHE A 40 -0.92 8.46 -8.51
N VAL A 41 0.37 8.17 -8.41
CA VAL A 41 1.04 7.95 -7.13
C VAL A 41 2.40 8.64 -7.19
N ASP A 42 2.69 9.51 -6.23
CA ASP A 42 4.00 10.13 -6.12
C ASP A 42 4.86 9.42 -5.05
N SER A 43 6.07 9.95 -4.82
CA SER A 43 7.00 9.37 -3.86
C SER A 43 6.47 9.37 -2.43
N ALA A 44 5.67 10.38 -2.06
CA ALA A 44 5.05 10.42 -0.72
C ALA A 44 4.04 9.29 -0.55
N GLY A 45 3.25 9.02 -1.59
CA GLY A 45 2.30 7.92 -1.58
C GLY A 45 2.98 6.56 -1.50
N VAL A 46 4.04 6.37 -2.28
CA VAL A 46 4.82 5.14 -2.24
C VAL A 46 5.43 4.92 -0.86
N SER A 47 5.95 5.98 -0.24
CA SER A 47 6.52 5.90 1.11
C SER A 47 5.51 5.44 2.14
N VAL A 48 4.26 5.90 2.05
CA VAL A 48 3.19 5.46 2.95
C VAL A 48 2.91 3.97 2.76
N LEU A 49 2.86 3.49 1.53
CA LEU A 49 2.64 2.07 1.25
C LEU A 49 3.76 1.20 1.80
N ILE A 50 5.01 1.62 1.62
CA ILE A 50 6.18 0.90 2.14
C ILE A 50 6.13 0.86 3.66
N LYS A 51 5.88 1.99 4.30
CA LYS A 51 5.80 2.07 5.76
C LYS A 51 4.68 1.20 6.31
N ALA A 52 3.52 1.23 5.68
CA ALA A 52 2.38 0.42 6.10
C ALA A 52 2.70 -1.08 6.03
N LYS A 53 3.31 -1.51 4.96
CA LYS A 53 3.71 -2.91 4.78
C LYS A 53 4.73 -3.33 5.83
N ARG A 54 5.73 -2.49 6.07
CA ARG A 54 6.79 -2.75 7.05
C ARG A 54 6.23 -2.82 8.47
N ASP A 55 5.37 -1.86 8.84
CA ASP A 55 4.75 -1.83 10.17
C ASP A 55 3.83 -3.02 10.40
N ALA A 56 3.07 -3.42 9.38
CA ALA A 56 2.20 -4.57 9.48
C ALA A 56 3.01 -5.85 9.74
N GLU A 57 4.08 -6.07 9.00
CA GLU A 57 4.93 -7.24 9.16
C GLU A 57 5.63 -7.25 10.51
N ALA A 58 6.08 -6.09 11.00
CA ALA A 58 6.70 -5.97 12.31
C ALA A 58 5.75 -6.36 13.45
N ASN A 59 4.45 -6.21 13.24
CA ASN A 59 3.41 -6.59 14.20
C ASN A 59 2.79 -7.96 13.91
N GLY A 60 3.41 -8.75 13.06
CA GLY A 60 2.92 -10.08 12.72
C GLY A 60 1.63 -10.09 11.91
N ARG A 61 1.31 -9.00 11.23
CA ARG A 61 0.10 -8.88 10.42
C ARG A 61 0.42 -8.96 8.94
N ALA A 62 -0.34 -9.74 8.21
CA ALA A 62 -0.16 -9.87 6.76
C ALA A 62 -0.89 -8.72 6.05
N LEU A 63 -0.14 -7.92 5.30
CA LEU A 63 -0.68 -6.87 4.43
C LEU A 63 -0.33 -7.20 2.99
N VAL A 64 -1.35 -7.34 2.16
CA VAL A 64 -1.20 -7.68 0.74
C VAL A 64 -1.52 -6.45 -0.10
N LEU A 65 -0.61 -6.08 -0.99
CA LEU A 65 -0.84 -5.02 -1.98
C LEU A 65 -1.23 -5.68 -3.29
N ARG A 66 -2.42 -5.35 -3.77
CA ARG A 66 -3.00 -6.00 -4.94
C ARG A 66 -3.14 -5.02 -6.09
N ARG A 67 -2.86 -5.50 -7.30
CA ARG A 67 -2.97 -4.73 -8.56
C ARG A 67 -2.24 -3.40 -8.51
N PRO A 68 -0.95 -3.39 -8.13
CA PRO A 68 -0.21 -2.14 -8.08
C PRO A 68 -0.10 -1.50 -9.46
N PRO A 69 -0.27 -0.17 -9.57
CA PRO A 69 0.04 0.52 -10.81
C PRO A 69 1.51 0.34 -11.19
N GLU A 70 1.81 0.45 -12.47
CA GLU A 70 3.18 0.31 -12.96
C GLU A 70 4.18 1.20 -12.23
N GLN A 71 3.77 2.42 -11.89
CA GLN A 71 4.59 3.35 -11.12
C GLN A 71 5.01 2.78 -9.77
N VAL A 72 4.08 2.13 -9.07
CA VAL A 72 4.35 1.52 -7.77
C VAL A 72 5.29 0.33 -7.92
N GLU A 73 5.02 -0.54 -8.88
CA GLU A 73 5.88 -1.69 -9.16
C GLU A 73 7.31 -1.25 -9.46
N ARG A 74 7.47 -0.21 -10.27
CA ARG A 74 8.77 0.31 -10.68
C ARG A 74 9.57 0.82 -9.49
N VAL A 75 8.93 1.61 -8.62
CA VAL A 75 9.59 2.16 -7.45
C VAL A 75 9.96 1.06 -6.46
N PHE A 76 9.08 0.11 -6.22
CA PHE A 76 9.37 -1.01 -5.33
C PHE A 76 10.54 -1.85 -5.87
N ALA A 77 10.59 -2.08 -7.17
CA ALA A 77 11.71 -2.78 -7.78
C ALA A 77 13.03 -2.01 -7.61
N LEU A 78 13.00 -0.68 -7.78
CA LEU A 78 14.19 0.16 -7.65
C LEU A 78 14.77 0.16 -6.23
N VAL A 79 13.92 0.05 -5.22
CA VAL A 79 14.37 0.01 -3.82
C VAL A 79 14.54 -1.41 -3.28
N GLY A 80 14.47 -2.42 -4.16
CA GLY A 80 14.68 -3.81 -3.78
C GLY A 80 13.54 -4.47 -3.05
N LEU A 81 12.34 -3.90 -3.13
CA LEU A 81 11.15 -4.40 -2.43
C LEU A 81 10.11 -5.03 -3.36
N GLY A 82 10.50 -5.38 -4.58
CA GLY A 82 9.58 -5.98 -5.55
C GLY A 82 8.89 -7.25 -5.04
N ASP A 83 9.58 -8.02 -4.19
CA ASP A 83 9.04 -9.26 -3.62
C ASP A 83 7.91 -9.01 -2.62
N TRP A 84 7.77 -7.78 -2.15
CA TRP A 84 6.68 -7.41 -1.23
C TRP A 84 5.34 -7.27 -1.92
N LEU A 85 5.35 -7.15 -3.23
CA LEU A 85 4.13 -6.99 -4.00
C LEU A 85 3.60 -8.38 -4.35
N ALA A 86 2.49 -8.74 -3.73
CA ALA A 86 1.75 -9.90 -4.19
C ALA A 86 1.00 -9.47 -5.45
N ILE A 87 1.50 -9.89 -6.59
CA ILE A 87 0.86 -9.58 -7.86
C ILE A 87 -0.23 -10.61 -8.07
N GLU A 88 -1.42 -10.30 -7.58
CA GLU A 88 -2.60 -11.07 -7.89
C GLU A 88 -3.40 -10.34 -8.95
N GLY A 89 -3.54 -10.98 -10.05
CA GLY A 89 -4.39 -10.58 -11.12
C GLY A 89 -3.92 -9.43 -11.95
#